data_46c226590cc84707ffbbf073f27a3d39
#
_entry.id   46c226590cc84707ffbbf073f27a3d39
#
_cell.length_a   1.000
_cell.length_b   1.000
_cell.length_c   1.000
_cell.angle_alpha   90.00
_cell.angle_beta   90.00
_cell.angle_gamma   90.00
#
_symmetry.space_group_name_H-M   'P 1'
#
loop_
_entity.id
_entity.type
_entity.pdbx_description
1 polymer ?
#
loop_
_entity_poly.entity_id
_entity_poly.type
_entity_poly.pdbx_seq_one_letter_code
_entity_poly.pdbx_strand_id
1 'polypeptide(L)'
;KEIIQPKKMGLLVENPVYKPFRYPWCYDAWLTQQRIHWLPEEVPLGDDVRDWQKNLSQPEKNLLTQIFRFFTQADVEVNNCYLRHYTTVFKPTEVLMMMTAFASMETVHVAAYSHLLDTIGMPESEYSAFMKYKEMKDKYDYMQGFNVNSKEDIAKTVAVFSAFTEGLQLFASFAILLNFPRHNKMKGMGQIVTWSVRDETLHCNSMIRIFKEFIKENPEIWTPKLKKELYEACRTIVEHEDSFIDLAFEMGPMEGLTAQEVKDYIRFIGNRLSLIHI
;
A
#
# COMPACT_ATOMS: atom_id res chain seq x y z
N LYS A 1 22.43 -16.12 -43.12
CA LYS A 1 21.39 -15.57 -42.23
C LYS A 1 21.54 -16.32 -40.92
N GLU A 2 22.14 -15.71 -39.92
CA GLU A 2 22.12 -16.20 -38.54
C GLU A 2 20.69 -16.19 -38.03
N ILE A 3 20.18 -17.36 -37.67
CA ILE A 3 18.91 -17.50 -36.98
C ILE A 3 19.20 -17.06 -35.53
N ILE A 4 18.87 -15.81 -35.19
CA ILE A 4 18.93 -15.34 -33.84
C ILE A 4 17.90 -16.17 -33.05
N GLN A 5 18.38 -17.05 -32.18
CA GLN A 5 17.48 -17.76 -31.25
C GLN A 5 16.66 -16.75 -30.45
N PRO A 6 15.34 -16.95 -30.30
CA PRO A 6 14.52 -16.04 -29.53
C PRO A 6 15.05 -16.00 -28.08
N LYS A 7 15.49 -14.82 -27.62
CA LYS A 7 15.87 -14.61 -26.22
C LYS A 7 14.73 -15.10 -25.33
N LYS A 8 15.09 -15.85 -24.28
CA LYS A 8 14.13 -16.31 -23.25
C LYS A 8 13.29 -15.11 -22.79
N MET A 9 11.98 -15.15 -23.06
CA MET A 9 11.05 -14.08 -22.69
C MET A 9 10.71 -14.17 -21.21
N GLY A 10 10.47 -13.03 -20.54
CA GLY A 10 10.12 -13.00 -19.13
C GLY A 10 10.09 -11.58 -18.54
N LEU A 11 9.59 -11.46 -17.31
CA LEU A 11 9.47 -10.20 -16.59
C LEU A 11 10.82 -9.50 -16.36
N LEU A 12 11.92 -10.26 -16.27
CA LEU A 12 13.27 -9.71 -16.05
C LEU A 12 14.06 -9.51 -17.35
N VAL A 13 13.45 -9.77 -18.52
CA VAL A 13 14.09 -9.73 -19.82
C VAL A 13 13.58 -8.55 -20.64
N GLU A 14 14.52 -7.69 -21.03
CA GLU A 14 14.24 -6.57 -21.90
C GLU A 14 13.66 -7.01 -23.25
N ASN A 15 12.66 -6.29 -23.72
CA ASN A 15 12.10 -6.47 -25.05
C ASN A 15 12.69 -5.40 -25.99
N PRO A 16 13.40 -5.77 -27.06
CA PRO A 16 13.99 -4.80 -27.98
C PRO A 16 12.95 -4.00 -28.77
N VAL A 17 11.70 -4.47 -28.77
CA VAL A 17 10.56 -3.80 -29.38
C VAL A 17 9.42 -3.72 -28.36
N TYR A 18 8.69 -2.61 -28.37
CA TYR A 18 7.63 -2.43 -27.35
C TYR A 18 6.37 -3.26 -27.64
N LYS A 19 6.14 -3.69 -28.88
CA LYS A 19 5.02 -4.56 -29.30
C LYS A 19 5.51 -5.77 -30.08
N PRO A 20 4.75 -6.91 -30.01
CA PRO A 20 3.55 -7.12 -29.20
C PRO A 20 3.84 -7.15 -27.70
N PHE A 21 2.89 -6.69 -26.89
CA PHE A 21 2.99 -6.78 -25.43
C PHE A 21 2.99 -8.25 -24.97
N ARG A 22 3.90 -8.59 -24.06
CA ARG A 22 3.95 -9.92 -23.42
C ARG A 22 2.93 -10.06 -22.31
N TYR A 23 2.63 -8.96 -21.64
CA TYR A 23 1.70 -8.87 -20.51
C TYR A 23 0.65 -7.79 -20.81
N PRO A 24 -0.26 -7.99 -21.78
CA PRO A 24 -1.20 -6.97 -22.21
C PRO A 24 -2.10 -6.46 -21.08
N TRP A 25 -2.35 -7.29 -20.07
CA TRP A 25 -3.08 -6.90 -18.89
C TRP A 25 -2.38 -5.80 -18.05
N CYS A 26 -1.05 -5.67 -18.14
CA CYS A 26 -0.32 -4.54 -17.54
C CYS A 26 -0.68 -3.23 -18.23
N TYR A 27 -0.81 -3.24 -19.55
CA TYR A 27 -1.30 -2.08 -20.30
C TYR A 27 -2.74 -1.72 -19.90
N ASP A 28 -3.61 -2.71 -19.74
CA ASP A 28 -4.99 -2.49 -19.30
C ASP A 28 -5.03 -1.89 -17.87
N ALA A 29 -4.18 -2.35 -16.97
CA ALA A 29 -4.05 -1.79 -15.62
C ALA A 29 -3.51 -0.35 -15.66
N TRP A 30 -2.52 -0.06 -16.49
CA TRP A 30 -2.04 1.30 -16.75
C TRP A 30 -3.18 2.19 -17.23
N LEU A 31 -3.94 1.75 -18.22
CA LEU A 31 -5.05 2.51 -18.78
C LEU A 31 -6.15 2.76 -17.74
N THR A 32 -6.45 1.77 -16.91
CA THR A 32 -7.41 1.90 -15.81
C THR A 32 -6.95 2.99 -14.84
N GLN A 33 -5.68 2.98 -14.42
CA GLN A 33 -5.14 4.00 -13.52
C GLN A 33 -5.23 5.41 -14.13
N GLN A 34 -4.95 5.56 -15.42
CA GLN A 34 -5.07 6.86 -16.11
C GLN A 34 -6.51 7.39 -16.09
N ARG A 35 -7.51 6.48 -16.26
CA ARG A 35 -8.93 6.86 -16.30
C ARG A 35 -9.51 7.22 -14.95
N ILE A 36 -8.93 6.74 -13.86
CA ILE A 36 -9.40 6.99 -12.49
C ILE A 36 -8.53 8.03 -11.77
N HIS A 37 -7.71 8.77 -12.50
CA HIS A 37 -6.86 9.83 -11.94
C HIS A 37 -7.70 10.90 -11.23
N TRP A 38 -7.16 11.44 -10.15
CA TRP A 38 -7.75 12.49 -9.36
C TRP A 38 -6.66 13.36 -8.72
N LEU A 39 -7.04 14.56 -8.26
CA LEU A 39 -6.15 15.49 -7.57
C LEU A 39 -6.73 15.90 -6.22
N PRO A 40 -5.90 16.22 -5.22
CA PRO A 40 -6.34 16.60 -3.87
C PRO A 40 -7.33 17.77 -3.84
N GLU A 41 -7.16 18.74 -4.73
CA GLU A 41 -8.00 19.94 -4.84
C GLU A 41 -9.45 19.66 -5.28
N GLU A 42 -9.73 18.47 -5.80
CA GLU A 42 -11.08 18.04 -6.16
C GLU A 42 -11.94 17.71 -4.93
N VAL A 43 -11.32 17.59 -3.74
CA VAL A 43 -12.00 17.21 -2.51
C VAL A 43 -12.19 18.42 -1.61
N PRO A 44 -13.43 18.86 -1.33
CA PRO A 44 -13.69 19.93 -0.38
C PRO A 44 -13.44 19.45 1.06
N LEU A 45 -12.64 20.20 1.83
CA LEU A 45 -12.25 19.87 3.21
C LEU A 45 -12.85 20.81 4.28
N GLY A 46 -13.74 21.72 3.92
CA GLY A 46 -14.30 22.68 4.86
C GLY A 46 -15.07 22.04 6.03
N ASP A 47 -15.79 20.97 5.76
CA ASP A 47 -16.50 20.22 6.80
C ASP A 47 -15.54 19.47 7.73
N ASP A 48 -14.43 18.95 7.19
CA ASP A 48 -13.39 18.27 7.97
C ASP A 48 -12.70 19.21 8.96
N VAL A 49 -12.45 20.46 8.57
CA VAL A 49 -11.93 21.50 9.49
C VAL A 49 -12.89 21.72 10.64
N ARG A 50 -14.19 21.84 10.35
CA ARG A 50 -15.22 22.04 11.37
C ARG A 50 -15.31 20.82 12.31
N ASP A 51 -15.31 19.62 11.76
CA ASP A 51 -15.34 18.38 12.53
C ASP A 51 -14.13 18.26 13.44
N TRP A 52 -12.93 18.50 12.90
CA TRP A 52 -11.69 18.50 13.69
C TRP A 52 -11.74 19.48 14.87
N GLN A 53 -12.26 20.67 14.65
CA GLN A 53 -12.31 21.71 15.68
C GLN A 53 -13.39 21.47 16.73
N LYS A 54 -14.59 20.97 16.34
CA LYS A 54 -15.81 21.05 17.17
C LYS A 54 -16.51 19.70 17.39
N ASN A 55 -16.42 18.75 16.47
CA ASN A 55 -17.30 17.58 16.47
C ASN A 55 -16.60 16.28 16.85
N LEU A 56 -15.26 16.23 16.78
CA LEU A 56 -14.50 15.05 17.18
C LEU A 56 -14.22 15.05 18.68
N SER A 57 -14.43 13.89 19.30
CA SER A 57 -13.98 13.64 20.68
C SER A 57 -12.46 13.56 20.77
N GLN A 58 -11.91 13.64 21.97
CA GLN A 58 -10.46 13.52 22.18
C GLN A 58 -9.93 12.13 21.77
N PRO A 59 -10.60 11.00 22.07
CA PRO A 59 -10.20 9.69 21.54
C PRO A 59 -10.20 9.63 20.02
N GLU A 60 -11.19 10.21 19.34
CA GLU A 60 -11.25 10.25 17.87
C GLU A 60 -10.11 11.07 17.28
N LYS A 61 -9.78 12.23 17.87
CA LYS A 61 -8.63 13.04 17.43
C LYS A 61 -7.30 12.30 17.64
N ASN A 62 -7.14 11.63 18.78
CA ASN A 62 -5.94 10.82 19.03
C ASN A 62 -5.79 9.68 18.03
N LEU A 63 -6.88 8.96 17.77
CA LEU A 63 -6.91 7.87 16.79
C LEU A 63 -6.47 8.34 15.40
N LEU A 64 -7.06 9.42 14.89
CA LEU A 64 -6.67 10.00 13.60
C LEU A 64 -5.23 10.48 13.59
N THR A 65 -4.78 11.13 14.66
CA THR A 65 -3.39 11.60 14.77
C THR A 65 -2.39 10.44 14.70
N GLN A 66 -2.64 9.35 15.42
CA GLN A 66 -1.78 8.16 15.39
C GLN A 66 -1.75 7.53 14.00
N ILE A 67 -2.89 7.42 13.33
CA ILE A 67 -2.94 6.88 11.96
C ILE A 67 -2.18 7.79 11.00
N PHE A 68 -2.41 9.08 11.01
CA PHE A 68 -1.77 10.01 10.08
C PHE A 68 -0.25 10.11 10.27
N ARG A 69 0.27 9.95 11.49
CA ARG A 69 1.72 9.95 11.74
C ARG A 69 2.47 8.90 10.93
N PHE A 70 1.88 7.74 10.73
CA PHE A 70 2.52 6.67 9.97
C PHE A 70 2.00 6.56 8.54
N PHE A 71 0.72 6.77 8.32
CA PHE A 71 0.04 6.53 7.05
C PHE A 71 0.65 7.34 5.90
N THR A 72 0.94 8.61 6.14
CA THR A 72 1.57 9.49 5.13
C THR A 72 2.98 9.01 4.76
N GLN A 73 3.72 8.45 5.69
CA GLN A 73 5.05 7.90 5.42
C GLN A 73 4.97 6.55 4.69
N ALA A 74 3.95 5.74 4.94
CA ALA A 74 3.77 4.46 4.27
C ALA A 74 3.66 4.62 2.75
N ASP A 75 2.89 5.60 2.26
CA ASP A 75 2.76 5.89 0.83
C ASP A 75 4.10 6.31 0.20
N VAL A 76 4.93 7.05 0.94
CA VAL A 76 6.29 7.39 0.49
C VAL A 76 7.15 6.13 0.33
N GLU A 77 7.07 5.19 1.27
CA GLU A 77 7.84 3.94 1.19
C GLU A 77 7.36 3.03 0.06
N VAL A 78 6.05 2.97 -0.21
CA VAL A 78 5.49 2.24 -1.35
C VAL A 78 5.96 2.87 -2.67
N ASN A 79 5.88 4.19 -2.81
CA ASN A 79 6.42 4.90 -3.96
C ASN A 79 7.91 4.61 -4.19
N ASN A 80 8.71 4.67 -3.12
CA ASN A 80 10.13 4.33 -3.16
C ASN A 80 10.37 2.89 -3.62
N CYS A 81 9.53 1.94 -3.23
CA CYS A 81 9.62 0.56 -3.66
C CYS A 81 9.44 0.43 -5.18
N TYR A 82 8.44 1.09 -5.76
CA TYR A 82 8.28 1.13 -7.22
C TYR A 82 9.50 1.72 -7.92
N LEU A 83 9.98 2.87 -7.48
CA LEU A 83 11.04 3.62 -8.16
C LEU A 83 12.43 3.03 -7.96
N ARG A 84 12.74 2.51 -6.77
CA ARG A 84 14.08 2.05 -6.40
C ARG A 84 14.29 0.55 -6.55
N HIS A 85 13.22 -0.22 -6.54
CA HIS A 85 13.28 -1.68 -6.63
C HIS A 85 12.64 -2.20 -7.92
N TYR A 86 11.35 -2.04 -8.10
CA TYR A 86 10.62 -2.69 -9.20
C TYR A 86 11.08 -2.23 -10.58
N THR A 87 11.19 -0.92 -10.82
CA THR A 87 11.59 -0.39 -12.12
C THR A 87 13.04 -0.72 -12.50
N THR A 88 13.86 -1.13 -11.54
CA THR A 88 15.25 -1.56 -11.81
C THR A 88 15.35 -3.00 -12.31
N VAL A 89 14.40 -3.86 -11.95
CA VAL A 89 14.44 -5.30 -12.24
C VAL A 89 13.45 -5.75 -13.30
N PHE A 90 12.22 -5.23 -13.31
CA PHE A 90 11.24 -5.53 -14.35
C PHE A 90 11.53 -4.75 -15.62
N LYS A 91 11.46 -5.42 -16.79
CA LYS A 91 11.98 -4.87 -18.03
C LYS A 91 10.96 -4.63 -19.15
N PRO A 92 9.86 -5.41 -19.30
CA PRO A 92 8.90 -5.17 -20.38
C PRO A 92 8.26 -3.79 -20.31
N THR A 93 8.10 -3.13 -21.45
CA THR A 93 7.59 -1.75 -21.55
C THR A 93 6.23 -1.59 -20.87
N GLU A 94 5.29 -2.49 -21.13
CA GLU A 94 3.95 -2.44 -20.54
C GLU A 94 3.95 -2.63 -19.02
N VAL A 95 4.88 -3.42 -18.49
CA VAL A 95 5.07 -3.59 -17.04
C VAL A 95 5.59 -2.29 -16.42
N LEU A 96 6.58 -1.66 -17.05
CA LEU A 96 7.12 -0.38 -16.58
C LEU A 96 6.07 0.75 -16.69
N MET A 97 5.25 0.77 -17.73
CA MET A 97 4.13 1.72 -17.85
C MET A 97 3.18 1.59 -16.68
N MET A 98 2.74 0.37 -16.36
CA MET A 98 1.85 0.10 -15.24
C MET A 98 2.48 0.56 -13.91
N MET A 99 3.71 0.14 -13.64
CA MET A 99 4.41 0.48 -12.38
C MET A 99 4.67 1.97 -12.24
N THR A 100 4.98 2.66 -13.33
CA THR A 100 5.16 4.12 -13.36
C THR A 100 3.84 4.84 -13.05
N ALA A 101 2.73 4.37 -13.60
CA ALA A 101 1.41 4.93 -13.31
C ALA A 101 1.03 4.72 -11.84
N PHE A 102 1.32 3.56 -11.26
CA PHE A 102 1.08 3.29 -9.84
C PHE A 102 1.97 4.18 -8.96
N ALA A 103 3.26 4.27 -9.25
CA ALA A 103 4.17 5.17 -8.54
C ALA A 103 3.71 6.64 -8.63
N SER A 104 3.22 7.09 -9.78
CA SER A 104 2.65 8.43 -9.94
C SER A 104 1.41 8.63 -9.06
N MET A 105 0.54 7.63 -8.94
CA MET A 105 -0.64 7.70 -8.09
C MET A 105 -0.27 7.78 -6.60
N GLU A 106 0.78 7.09 -6.15
CA GLU A 106 1.29 7.23 -4.77
C GLU A 106 1.69 8.69 -4.46
N THR A 107 2.19 9.44 -5.42
CA THR A 107 2.48 10.87 -5.21
C THR A 107 1.20 11.69 -4.99
N VAL A 108 0.11 11.30 -5.62
CA VAL A 108 -1.22 11.92 -5.39
C VAL A 108 -1.72 11.60 -3.98
N HIS A 109 -1.57 10.35 -3.52
CA HIS A 109 -1.92 9.96 -2.15
C HIS A 109 -1.12 10.78 -1.13
N VAL A 110 0.20 10.85 -1.26
CA VAL A 110 1.06 11.68 -0.40
C VAL A 110 0.58 13.13 -0.38
N ALA A 111 0.33 13.73 -1.55
CA ALA A 111 -0.14 15.10 -1.66
C ALA A 111 -1.52 15.29 -1.03
N ALA A 112 -2.44 14.35 -1.18
CA ALA A 112 -3.79 14.42 -0.64
C ALA A 112 -3.81 14.36 0.90
N TYR A 113 -3.05 13.45 1.50
CA TYR A 113 -2.95 13.37 2.96
C TYR A 113 -2.19 14.55 3.55
N SER A 114 -1.14 15.04 2.88
CA SER A 114 -0.46 16.26 3.27
C SER A 114 -1.42 17.46 3.23
N HIS A 115 -2.17 17.61 2.16
CA HIS A 115 -3.18 18.67 2.03
C HIS A 115 -4.26 18.59 3.13
N LEU A 116 -4.75 17.40 3.45
CA LEU A 116 -5.70 17.18 4.54
C LEU A 116 -5.12 17.63 5.88
N LEU A 117 -3.91 17.18 6.22
CA LEU A 117 -3.24 17.49 7.49
C LEU A 117 -2.98 19.00 7.65
N ASP A 118 -2.49 19.66 6.62
CA ASP A 118 -2.29 21.11 6.62
C ASP A 118 -3.61 21.86 6.78
N THR A 119 -4.66 21.42 6.10
CA THR A 119 -5.98 22.07 6.12
C THR A 119 -6.65 21.97 7.48
N ILE A 120 -6.53 20.85 8.20
CA ILE A 120 -7.06 20.71 9.56
C ILE A 120 -6.17 21.36 10.63
N GLY A 121 -5.00 21.84 10.25
CA GLY A 121 -4.08 22.58 11.12
C GLY A 121 -3.18 21.68 11.98
N MET A 122 -2.81 20.49 11.49
CA MET A 122 -1.82 19.66 12.18
C MET A 122 -0.42 20.28 12.11
N PRO A 123 0.33 20.31 13.23
CA PRO A 123 1.69 20.83 13.23
C PRO A 123 2.64 19.97 12.39
N GLU A 124 3.62 20.59 11.72
CA GLU A 124 4.65 19.87 10.96
C GLU A 124 5.44 18.84 11.77
N SER A 125 5.55 19.04 13.10
CA SER A 125 6.19 18.08 14.01
C SER A 125 5.54 16.68 13.98
N GLU A 126 4.28 16.57 13.56
CA GLU A 126 3.56 15.30 13.49
C GLU A 126 4.09 14.41 12.35
N TYR A 127 4.62 14.99 11.27
CA TYR A 127 5.19 14.20 10.14
C TYR A 127 6.40 13.36 10.54
N SER A 128 7.18 13.79 11.54
CA SER A 128 8.33 13.04 12.04
C SER A 128 8.03 12.28 13.35
N ALA A 129 6.86 12.48 13.93
CA ALA A 129 6.52 11.94 15.25
C ALA A 129 6.48 10.41 15.28
N PHE A 130 6.18 9.74 14.12
CA PHE A 130 6.16 8.29 14.03
C PHE A 130 7.48 7.64 14.49
N MET A 131 8.62 8.32 14.33
CA MET A 131 9.92 7.83 14.77
C MET A 131 10.09 7.75 16.30
N LYS A 132 9.20 8.40 17.03
CA LYS A 132 9.21 8.41 18.51
C LYS A 132 8.39 7.28 19.13
N TYR A 133 7.55 6.61 18.33
CA TYR A 133 6.69 5.50 18.76
C TYR A 133 7.29 4.20 18.29
N LYS A 134 7.56 3.29 19.24
CA LYS A 134 8.17 1.99 18.94
C LYS A 134 7.34 1.21 17.91
N GLU A 135 6.02 1.21 18.08
CA GLU A 135 5.07 0.50 17.24
C GLU A 135 5.12 0.97 15.76
N MET A 136 5.29 2.28 15.55
CA MET A 136 5.41 2.86 14.22
C MET A 136 6.81 2.66 13.64
N LYS A 137 7.84 2.83 14.48
CA LYS A 137 9.23 2.63 14.07
C LYS A 137 9.51 1.18 13.68
N ASP A 138 8.99 0.22 14.42
CA ASP A 138 9.14 -1.21 14.09
C ASP A 138 8.56 -1.53 12.71
N LYS A 139 7.39 -0.97 12.36
CA LYS A 139 6.79 -1.10 11.02
C LYS A 139 7.71 -0.51 9.94
N TYR A 140 8.20 0.70 10.16
CA TYR A 140 9.10 1.39 9.23
C TYR A 140 10.41 0.62 9.03
N ASP A 141 11.07 0.23 10.10
CA ASP A 141 12.34 -0.49 10.04
C ASP A 141 12.20 -1.83 9.32
N TYR A 142 11.08 -2.54 9.53
CA TYR A 142 10.81 -3.79 8.85
C TYR A 142 10.70 -3.61 7.33
N MET A 143 10.03 -2.54 6.87
CA MET A 143 9.91 -2.23 5.44
C MET A 143 11.27 -1.94 4.79
N GLN A 144 12.24 -1.40 5.54
CA GLN A 144 13.59 -1.11 5.02
C GLN A 144 14.45 -2.37 4.78
N GLY A 145 14.06 -3.52 5.32
CA GLY A 145 14.82 -4.78 5.24
C GLY A 145 14.70 -5.52 3.89
N PHE A 146 13.91 -5.03 2.94
CA PHE A 146 13.64 -5.71 1.67
C PHE A 146 14.48 -5.13 0.52
N ASN A 147 14.85 -6.01 -0.43
CA ASN A 147 15.66 -5.66 -1.59
C ASN A 147 15.29 -6.56 -2.79
N VAL A 148 16.01 -6.39 -3.91
CA VAL A 148 15.79 -7.12 -5.17
C VAL A 148 17.08 -7.76 -5.72
N ASN A 149 17.96 -8.20 -4.83
CA ASN A 149 19.28 -8.70 -5.19
C ASN A 149 19.27 -10.11 -5.78
N SER A 150 18.28 -10.91 -5.46
CA SER A 150 18.04 -12.25 -5.98
C SER A 150 16.59 -12.41 -6.44
N LYS A 151 16.29 -13.51 -7.17
CA LYS A 151 14.91 -13.82 -7.56
C LYS A 151 14.01 -14.04 -6.34
N GLU A 152 14.51 -14.70 -5.30
CA GLU A 152 13.83 -14.90 -4.04
C GLU A 152 13.55 -13.56 -3.34
N ASP A 153 14.52 -12.65 -3.35
CA ASP A 153 14.34 -11.30 -2.79
C ASP A 153 13.31 -10.49 -3.57
N ILE A 154 13.30 -10.58 -4.90
CA ILE A 154 12.26 -9.96 -5.74
C ILE A 154 10.88 -10.49 -5.35
N ALA A 155 10.72 -11.81 -5.25
CA ALA A 155 9.44 -12.43 -4.88
C ALA A 155 8.98 -11.97 -3.49
N LYS A 156 9.88 -11.96 -2.50
CA LYS A 156 9.57 -11.49 -1.13
C LYS A 156 9.19 -10.00 -1.12
N THR A 157 9.93 -9.16 -1.82
CA THR A 157 9.68 -7.71 -1.87
C THR A 157 8.33 -7.43 -2.51
N VAL A 158 7.99 -8.09 -3.63
CA VAL A 158 6.67 -7.94 -4.27
C VAL A 158 5.55 -8.40 -3.33
N ALA A 159 5.69 -9.54 -2.65
CA ALA A 159 4.69 -10.03 -1.71
C ALA A 159 4.50 -9.06 -0.53
N VAL A 160 5.58 -8.59 0.08
CA VAL A 160 5.51 -7.73 1.26
C VAL A 160 4.94 -6.36 0.94
N PHE A 161 5.48 -5.66 -0.04
CA PHE A 161 5.02 -4.30 -0.36
C PHE A 161 3.65 -4.31 -1.03
N SER A 162 3.44 -5.15 -2.03
CA SER A 162 2.22 -5.07 -2.85
C SER A 162 1.03 -5.83 -2.26
N ALA A 163 1.26 -6.92 -1.55
CA ALA A 163 0.17 -7.64 -0.91
C ALA A 163 -0.02 -7.23 0.55
N PHE A 164 1.05 -7.27 1.34
CA PHE A 164 0.92 -7.10 2.79
C PHE A 164 0.97 -5.62 3.21
N THR A 165 1.64 -4.74 2.49
CA THR A 165 1.61 -3.30 2.78
C THR A 165 0.40 -2.65 2.12
N GLU A 166 0.29 -2.66 0.80
CA GLU A 166 -0.84 -2.04 0.08
C GLU A 166 -2.16 -2.77 0.33
N GLY A 167 -2.15 -4.09 0.47
CA GLY A 167 -3.34 -4.93 0.62
C GLY A 167 -3.76 -5.23 2.06
N LEU A 168 -2.88 -5.09 3.07
CA LEU A 168 -3.21 -5.38 4.47
C LEU A 168 -3.04 -4.14 5.35
N GLN A 169 -1.85 -3.58 5.45
CA GLN A 169 -1.58 -2.45 6.36
C GLN A 169 -2.41 -1.22 6.00
N LEU A 170 -2.46 -0.82 4.74
CA LEU A 170 -3.26 0.32 4.30
C LEU A 170 -4.76 0.05 4.46
N PHE A 171 -5.24 -1.14 4.14
CA PHE A 171 -6.67 -1.48 4.29
C PHE A 171 -7.13 -1.52 5.74
N ALA A 172 -6.27 -1.90 6.68
CA ALA A 172 -6.58 -1.80 8.11
C ALA A 172 -6.81 -0.34 8.52
N SER A 173 -5.93 0.56 8.10
CA SER A 173 -6.09 2.01 8.32
C SER A 173 -7.30 2.58 7.60
N PHE A 174 -7.57 2.17 6.37
CA PHE A 174 -8.76 2.58 5.62
C PHE A 174 -10.07 2.21 6.33
N ALA A 175 -10.15 1.02 6.92
CA ALA A 175 -11.32 0.60 7.68
C ALA A 175 -11.61 1.55 8.84
N ILE A 176 -10.58 1.98 9.56
CA ILE A 176 -10.71 2.96 10.64
C ILE A 176 -11.14 4.32 10.09
N LEU A 177 -10.45 4.82 9.07
CA LEU A 177 -10.71 6.14 8.50
C LEU A 177 -12.13 6.24 7.91
N LEU A 178 -12.62 5.19 7.23
CA LEU A 178 -13.94 5.14 6.63
C LEU A 178 -15.07 5.02 7.67
N ASN A 179 -14.77 4.65 8.90
CA ASN A 179 -15.76 4.65 9.96
C ASN A 179 -16.23 6.08 10.35
N PHE A 180 -15.39 7.10 10.14
CA PHE A 180 -15.75 8.49 10.41
C PHE A 180 -16.89 9.00 9.51
N PRO A 181 -16.82 8.94 8.18
CA PRO A 181 -17.93 9.35 7.31
C PRO A 181 -19.19 8.48 7.51
N ARG A 182 -19.05 7.22 7.93
CA ARG A 182 -20.18 6.37 8.31
C ARG A 182 -21.00 6.99 9.45
N HIS A 183 -20.33 7.71 10.35
CA HIS A 183 -20.95 8.47 11.44
C HIS A 183 -21.05 9.97 11.15
N ASN A 184 -21.09 10.33 9.87
CA ASN A 184 -21.30 11.71 9.40
C ASN A 184 -20.18 12.70 9.79
N LYS A 185 -18.95 12.21 9.98
CA LYS A 185 -17.75 12.98 10.32
C LYS A 185 -16.68 12.83 9.27
N MET A 186 -15.82 13.85 9.10
CA MET A 186 -14.63 13.79 8.23
C MET A 186 -14.92 13.28 6.80
N LYS A 187 -15.94 13.84 6.17
CA LYS A 187 -16.41 13.37 4.85
C LYS A 187 -15.44 13.62 3.70
N GLY A 188 -14.68 14.72 3.75
CA GLY A 188 -13.64 15.00 2.78
C GLY A 188 -12.50 13.99 2.88
N MET A 189 -12.03 13.69 4.09
CA MET A 189 -11.12 12.58 4.35
C MET A 189 -11.69 11.26 3.82
N GLY A 190 -12.97 11.00 4.08
CA GLY A 190 -13.66 9.82 3.55
C GLY A 190 -13.61 9.71 2.03
N GLN A 191 -13.73 10.82 1.31
CA GLN A 191 -13.61 10.84 -0.15
C GLN A 191 -12.19 10.52 -0.61
N ILE A 192 -11.17 11.13 0.01
CA ILE A 192 -9.76 10.83 -0.25
C ILE A 192 -9.49 9.32 -0.04
N VAL A 193 -9.94 8.79 1.09
CA VAL A 193 -9.77 7.36 1.41
C VAL A 193 -10.50 6.46 0.42
N THR A 194 -11.71 6.80 0.01
CA THR A 194 -12.48 6.02 -0.97
C THR A 194 -11.76 5.94 -2.32
N TRP A 195 -11.20 7.03 -2.79
CA TRP A 195 -10.41 7.03 -4.01
C TRP A 195 -9.08 6.29 -3.84
N SER A 196 -8.42 6.43 -2.69
CA SER A 196 -7.21 5.65 -2.37
C SER A 196 -7.49 4.15 -2.35
N VAL A 197 -8.58 3.70 -1.73
CA VAL A 197 -9.00 2.27 -1.73
C VAL A 197 -9.17 1.72 -3.14
N ARG A 198 -9.75 2.52 -4.04
CA ARG A 198 -9.90 2.14 -5.44
C ARG A 198 -8.54 1.96 -6.12
N ASP A 199 -7.63 2.89 -5.91
CA ASP A 199 -6.28 2.84 -6.48
C ASP A 199 -5.49 1.65 -5.91
N GLU A 200 -5.46 1.49 -4.58
CA GLU A 200 -4.76 0.39 -3.91
C GLU A 200 -5.32 -0.98 -4.26
N THR A 201 -6.61 -1.08 -4.53
CA THR A 201 -7.21 -2.33 -5.02
C THR A 201 -6.65 -2.70 -6.40
N LEU A 202 -6.52 -1.72 -7.29
CA LEU A 202 -5.90 -1.94 -8.60
C LEU A 202 -4.43 -2.31 -8.48
N HIS A 203 -3.67 -1.59 -7.64
CA HIS A 203 -2.24 -1.85 -7.41
C HIS A 203 -2.02 -3.25 -6.83
N CYS A 204 -2.69 -3.58 -5.75
CA CYS A 204 -2.57 -4.86 -5.07
C CYS A 204 -2.91 -6.02 -6.01
N ASN A 205 -4.05 -5.98 -6.69
CA ASN A 205 -4.47 -7.05 -7.62
C ASN A 205 -3.49 -7.21 -8.78
N SER A 206 -3.00 -6.11 -9.34
CA SER A 206 -2.04 -6.14 -10.45
C SER A 206 -0.69 -6.70 -10.02
N MET A 207 -0.18 -6.29 -8.86
CA MET A 207 1.11 -6.77 -8.36
C MET A 207 1.05 -8.22 -7.85
N ILE A 208 -0.10 -8.68 -7.33
CA ILE A 208 -0.34 -10.10 -7.08
C ILE A 208 -0.22 -10.91 -8.38
N ARG A 209 -0.73 -10.37 -9.47
CA ARG A 209 -0.60 -11.02 -10.79
C ARG A 209 0.85 -11.02 -11.27
N ILE A 210 1.61 -9.94 -11.06
CA ILE A 210 3.07 -9.91 -11.29
C ILE A 210 3.76 -11.01 -10.48
N PHE A 211 3.45 -11.14 -9.19
CA PHE A 211 4.01 -12.20 -8.35
C PHE A 211 3.75 -13.59 -8.92
N LYS A 212 2.51 -13.88 -9.31
CA LYS A 212 2.15 -15.18 -9.90
C LYS A 212 2.87 -15.46 -11.21
N GLU A 213 2.94 -14.48 -12.10
CA GLU A 213 3.70 -14.62 -13.36
C GLU A 213 5.19 -14.81 -13.08
N PHE A 214 5.74 -14.08 -12.10
CA PHE A 214 7.14 -14.21 -11.70
C PHE A 214 7.48 -15.61 -11.18
N ILE A 215 6.65 -16.17 -10.30
CA ILE A 215 6.82 -17.55 -9.81
C ILE A 215 6.67 -18.57 -10.95
N LYS A 216 5.70 -18.39 -11.85
CA LYS A 216 5.52 -19.25 -13.02
C LYS A 216 6.74 -19.25 -13.96
N GLU A 217 7.38 -18.12 -14.15
CA GLU A 217 8.59 -17.97 -14.96
C GLU A 217 9.84 -18.49 -14.25
N ASN A 218 9.83 -18.58 -12.93
CA ASN A 218 10.95 -18.97 -12.08
C ASN A 218 10.54 -20.04 -11.06
N PRO A 219 10.05 -21.21 -11.51
CA PRO A 219 9.52 -22.23 -10.59
C PRO A 219 10.55 -22.79 -9.61
N GLU A 220 11.84 -22.66 -9.94
CA GLU A 220 12.95 -23.09 -9.10
C GLU A 220 13.01 -22.39 -7.73
N ILE A 221 12.51 -21.16 -7.64
CA ILE A 221 12.49 -20.42 -6.37
C ILE A 221 11.29 -20.75 -5.49
N TRP A 222 10.25 -21.43 -6.03
CA TRP A 222 9.02 -21.73 -5.31
C TRP A 222 9.18 -22.91 -4.35
N THR A 223 10.08 -22.73 -3.40
CA THR A 223 10.50 -23.75 -2.44
C THR A 223 9.70 -23.67 -1.12
N PRO A 224 9.67 -24.77 -0.33
CA PRO A 224 9.09 -24.73 1.04
C PRO A 224 9.72 -23.63 1.91
N LYS A 225 11.01 -23.34 1.70
CA LYS A 225 11.72 -22.26 2.41
C LYS A 225 11.11 -20.90 2.08
N LEU A 226 10.98 -20.55 0.79
CA LEU A 226 10.39 -19.27 0.37
C LEU A 226 8.96 -19.12 0.87
N LYS A 227 8.15 -20.19 0.75
CA LYS A 227 6.77 -20.18 1.27
C LYS A 227 6.73 -19.87 2.77
N LYS A 228 7.59 -20.53 3.55
CA LYS A 228 7.70 -20.28 4.99
C LYS A 228 8.08 -18.83 5.28
N GLU A 229 9.06 -18.28 4.57
CA GLU A 229 9.49 -16.89 4.73
C GLU A 229 8.35 -15.89 4.43
N LEU A 230 7.52 -16.16 3.41
CA LEU A 230 6.34 -15.35 3.09
C LEU A 230 5.27 -15.41 4.18
N TYR A 231 4.99 -16.59 4.75
CA TYR A 231 4.07 -16.72 5.89
C TYR A 231 4.60 -15.99 7.14
N GLU A 232 5.90 -16.11 7.41
CA GLU A 232 6.55 -15.41 8.53
C GLU A 232 6.47 -13.89 8.33
N ALA A 233 6.68 -13.39 7.12
CA ALA A 233 6.52 -11.98 6.80
C ALA A 233 5.08 -11.49 7.05
N CYS A 234 4.08 -12.24 6.61
CA CYS A 234 2.69 -11.92 6.86
C CYS A 234 2.37 -11.87 8.37
N ARG A 235 2.84 -12.85 9.14
CA ARG A 235 2.66 -12.87 10.61
C ARG A 235 3.31 -11.68 11.29
N THR A 236 4.55 -11.36 10.92
CA THR A 236 5.27 -10.20 11.47
C THR A 236 4.50 -8.90 11.21
N ILE A 237 3.97 -8.74 10.00
CA ILE A 237 3.17 -7.57 9.66
C ILE A 237 1.86 -7.52 10.46
N VAL A 238 1.17 -8.65 10.63
CA VAL A 238 -0.03 -8.73 11.47
C VAL A 238 0.28 -8.35 12.93
N GLU A 239 1.40 -8.82 13.49
CA GLU A 239 1.83 -8.48 14.85
C GLU A 239 2.16 -6.99 14.99
N HIS A 240 2.82 -6.40 13.99
CA HIS A 240 3.08 -4.95 13.96
C HIS A 240 1.78 -4.15 13.88
N GLU A 241 0.82 -4.59 13.06
CA GLU A 241 -0.49 -3.94 12.98
C GLU A 241 -1.26 -4.06 14.30
N ASP A 242 -1.26 -5.21 14.95
CA ASP A 242 -1.89 -5.38 16.26
C ASP A 242 -1.34 -4.38 17.28
N SER A 243 -0.02 -4.25 17.37
CA SER A 243 0.65 -3.30 18.27
C SER A 243 0.31 -1.85 17.92
N PHE A 244 0.27 -1.52 16.64
CA PHE A 244 -0.11 -0.20 16.17
C PHE A 244 -1.59 0.12 16.48
N ILE A 245 -2.50 -0.84 16.32
CA ILE A 245 -3.91 -0.68 16.66
C ILE A 245 -4.11 -0.48 18.15
N ASP A 246 -3.38 -1.18 18.99
CA ASP A 246 -3.41 -0.94 20.45
C ASP A 246 -3.00 0.48 20.79
N LEU A 247 -1.93 0.99 20.18
CA LEU A 247 -1.51 2.38 20.33
C LEU A 247 -2.58 3.37 19.83
N ALA A 248 -3.15 3.13 18.65
CA ALA A 248 -4.15 4.02 18.06
C ALA A 248 -5.43 4.13 18.90
N PHE A 249 -5.84 3.04 19.54
CA PHE A 249 -7.03 2.97 20.40
C PHE A 249 -6.72 3.14 21.90
N GLU A 250 -5.55 3.63 22.29
CA GLU A 250 -5.13 3.77 23.69
C GLU A 250 -6.09 4.63 24.55
N MET A 251 -6.79 5.58 23.95
CA MET A 251 -7.76 6.43 24.62
C MET A 251 -9.19 5.87 24.58
N GLY A 252 -9.38 4.66 24.10
CA GLY A 252 -10.67 3.98 24.04
C GLY A 252 -11.22 3.79 22.61
N PRO A 253 -12.35 3.09 22.49
CA PRO A 253 -12.98 2.82 21.21
C PRO A 253 -13.62 4.08 20.62
N MET A 254 -13.85 4.05 19.31
CA MET A 254 -14.71 5.02 18.64
C MET A 254 -16.12 4.47 18.43
N GLU A 255 -17.05 5.34 18.10
CA GLU A 255 -18.41 4.93 17.78
C GLU A 255 -18.43 3.92 16.63
N GLY A 256 -18.99 2.73 16.88
CA GLY A 256 -19.19 1.68 15.88
C GLY A 256 -17.93 0.93 15.46
N LEU A 257 -16.80 1.09 16.17
CA LEU A 257 -15.57 0.35 15.89
C LEU A 257 -14.66 0.22 17.13
N THR A 258 -14.26 -1.00 17.43
CA THR A 258 -13.32 -1.34 18.49
C THR A 258 -11.97 -1.79 17.94
N ALA A 259 -10.92 -1.74 18.76
CA ALA A 259 -9.59 -2.28 18.41
C ALA A 259 -9.68 -3.77 18.03
N GLN A 260 -10.47 -4.56 18.73
CA GLN A 260 -10.60 -5.99 18.44
C GLN A 260 -11.22 -6.26 17.07
N GLU A 261 -12.25 -5.52 16.69
CA GLU A 261 -12.87 -5.64 15.36
C GLU A 261 -11.88 -5.31 14.23
N VAL A 262 -11.01 -4.31 14.42
CA VAL A 262 -9.95 -4.00 13.46
C VAL A 262 -8.91 -5.12 13.40
N LYS A 263 -8.50 -5.68 14.53
CA LYS A 263 -7.57 -6.82 14.58
C LYS A 263 -8.14 -8.06 13.91
N ASP A 264 -9.43 -8.34 14.10
CA ASP A 264 -10.12 -9.45 13.43
C ASP A 264 -10.18 -9.23 11.91
N TYR A 265 -10.41 -8.00 11.48
CA TYR A 265 -10.37 -7.63 10.06
C TYR A 265 -8.97 -7.79 9.46
N ILE A 266 -7.91 -7.41 10.17
CA ILE A 266 -6.52 -7.63 9.77
C ILE A 266 -6.24 -9.12 9.53
N ARG A 267 -6.69 -9.99 10.42
CA ARG A 267 -6.54 -11.44 10.28
C ARG A 267 -7.32 -12.01 9.09
N PHE A 268 -8.52 -11.51 8.88
CA PHE A 268 -9.32 -11.88 7.71
C PHE A 268 -8.58 -11.52 6.40
N ILE A 269 -8.05 -10.31 6.29
CA ILE A 269 -7.29 -9.88 5.11
C ILE A 269 -6.00 -10.72 4.99
N GLY A 270 -5.25 -10.89 6.05
CA GLY A 270 -4.00 -11.66 6.06
C GLY A 270 -4.21 -13.09 5.58
N ASN A 271 -5.25 -13.76 6.07
CA ASN A 271 -5.64 -15.10 5.62
C ASN A 271 -6.02 -15.11 4.14
N ARG A 272 -6.84 -14.16 3.70
CA ARG A 272 -7.24 -14.05 2.29
C ARG A 272 -6.04 -13.85 1.36
N LEU A 273 -5.14 -12.94 1.71
CA LEU A 273 -3.95 -12.65 0.90
C LEU A 273 -2.98 -13.84 0.87
N SER A 274 -2.78 -14.52 2.00
CA SER A 274 -1.95 -15.73 2.08
C SER A 274 -2.48 -16.84 1.18
N LEU A 275 -3.80 -17.07 1.15
CA LEU A 275 -4.43 -18.08 0.27
C LEU A 275 -4.35 -17.73 -1.21
N ILE A 276 -4.31 -16.45 -1.56
CA ILE A 276 -4.21 -15.99 -2.95
C ILE A 276 -2.77 -16.10 -3.46
N HIS A 277 -1.77 -15.91 -2.59
CA HIS A 277 -0.35 -15.89 -2.96
C HIS A 277 0.36 -17.23 -2.82
N ILE A 278 -0.09 -18.05 -1.90
CA ILE A 278 0.57 -19.29 -1.49
C ILE A 278 -0.32 -20.49 -1.73
#